data_90ecffd434bcd650f4bf7c03777b028e
#
_entry.id   90ecffd434bcd650f4bf7c03777b028e
#
_cell.length_a   1.000
_cell.length_b   1.000
_cell.length_c   1.000
_cell.angle_alpha   90.00
_cell.angle_beta   90.00
_cell.angle_gamma   90.00
#
_symmetry.space_group_name_H-M   'P 1'
#
loop_
_entity.id
_entity.type
_entity.pdbx_description
1 polymer ?
#
loop_
_entity_poly.entity_id
_entity_poly.type
_entity_poly.pdbx_seq_one_letter_code
_entity_poly.pdbx_strand_id
1 'polypeptide(L)'
;MSNNLNAGYRNEWLHKMASVCEASSTIDSTLYEKYEVKRGLRDLNGRGVLTGLTEISEIQSTKISDGVQVPCDGKLFYQGIDIEEIVDGFLSEKRFGYEEVVYLLIFGKLPNESELEELKDMLANYRQSLPTSFVRDIIMKAPSVDLMNTLGRSVLTLYSYDDRADDITTENVLRQCLQLVALFPMFAVYGYQAACYFHEGTSFFLHPPKAEYSTAENILHMLRPNSKFSPLEAKILDIALVLHAEHGGGNNSTFTDHVVTSSGTDTYAAISAALGSLKGPRHAGANKKVSQMFDDMKQKVKNWEDEDEVESYLIALLNQQAFDRAGLIYGMGHAVYSISDPRARTFRKFVQKLADEKGLQKEFALYNLVEKLAPKVIANERHIYKGVSANIDFYSGLVYSMLGIPHELYTPIFAIGRIAGWSAHRLEELVNAGKIIRPAYKAVAKHKPYTPLSERD
;
A
#
# COMPACT_ATOMS: atom_id res chain seq x y z
N MET A 1 -12.04 -29.85 -33.39
CA MET A 1 -12.48 -28.71 -34.21
C MET A 1 -13.71 -27.97 -33.65
N SER A 2 -14.61 -28.60 -32.89
CA SER A 2 -15.81 -27.93 -32.34
C SER A 2 -15.54 -26.88 -31.21
N ASN A 3 -14.44 -27.02 -30.47
CA ASN A 3 -14.12 -26.09 -29.36
C ASN A 3 -13.61 -24.70 -29.81
N ASN A 4 -12.99 -24.61 -31.00
CA ASN A 4 -12.45 -23.32 -31.49
C ASN A 4 -13.51 -22.43 -32.14
N LEU A 5 -14.53 -22.99 -32.76
CA LEU A 5 -15.68 -22.23 -33.31
C LEU A 5 -16.52 -21.60 -32.21
N ASN A 6 -16.69 -22.31 -31.08
CA ASN A 6 -17.39 -21.79 -29.91
C ASN A 6 -16.61 -20.65 -29.21
N ALA A 7 -15.29 -20.67 -29.25
CA ALA A 7 -14.45 -19.61 -28.65
C ALA A 7 -14.50 -18.31 -29.47
N GLY A 8 -14.47 -18.41 -30.83
CA GLY A 8 -14.60 -17.23 -31.69
C GLY A 8 -15.96 -16.54 -31.54
N TYR A 9 -17.04 -17.28 -31.59
CA TYR A 9 -18.41 -16.77 -31.43
C TYR A 9 -18.61 -16.11 -30.06
N ARG A 10 -18.07 -16.71 -28.99
CA ARG A 10 -18.11 -16.12 -27.64
C ARG A 10 -17.36 -14.80 -27.57
N ASN A 11 -16.21 -14.69 -28.22
CA ASN A 11 -15.43 -13.46 -28.23
C ASN A 11 -16.14 -12.32 -29.00
N GLU A 12 -16.71 -12.61 -30.17
CA GLU A 12 -17.49 -11.64 -30.95
C GLU A 12 -18.72 -11.14 -30.17
N TRP A 13 -19.44 -12.07 -29.54
CA TRP A 13 -20.57 -11.71 -28.68
C TRP A 13 -20.14 -10.85 -27.50
N LEU A 14 -19.03 -11.19 -26.82
CA LEU A 14 -18.49 -10.41 -25.70
C LEU A 14 -18.11 -9.00 -26.15
N HIS A 15 -17.44 -8.85 -27.29
CA HIS A 15 -17.08 -7.53 -27.83
C HIS A 15 -18.33 -6.67 -28.12
N LYS A 16 -19.33 -7.27 -28.78
CA LYS A 16 -20.60 -6.59 -29.04
C LYS A 16 -21.29 -6.16 -27.74
N MET A 17 -21.40 -7.06 -26.78
CA MET A 17 -22.07 -6.77 -25.51
C MET A 17 -21.28 -5.80 -24.63
N ALA A 18 -19.95 -5.81 -24.72
CA ALA A 18 -19.11 -4.81 -24.01
C ALA A 18 -19.44 -3.39 -24.48
N SER A 19 -19.55 -3.17 -25.81
CA SER A 19 -19.95 -1.86 -26.35
C SER A 19 -21.35 -1.43 -25.90
N VAL A 20 -22.29 -2.38 -25.79
CA VAL A 20 -23.64 -2.12 -25.25
C VAL A 20 -23.55 -1.73 -23.76
N CYS A 21 -22.73 -2.43 -22.96
CA CYS A 21 -22.52 -2.09 -21.56
C CYS A 21 -21.89 -0.70 -21.39
N GLU A 22 -20.87 -0.36 -22.20
CA GLU A 22 -20.24 0.95 -22.17
C GLU A 22 -21.24 2.07 -22.47
N ALA A 23 -22.03 1.92 -23.54
CA ALA A 23 -23.05 2.89 -23.90
C ALA A 23 -24.13 3.06 -22.83
N SER A 24 -24.58 1.95 -22.23
CA SER A 24 -25.63 1.96 -21.19
C SER A 24 -25.15 2.45 -19.83
N SER A 25 -23.84 2.34 -19.55
CA SER A 25 -23.23 2.71 -18.28
C SER A 25 -22.64 4.12 -18.28
N THR A 26 -22.60 4.78 -19.43
CA THR A 26 -22.08 6.15 -19.56
C THR A 26 -23.05 7.15 -18.94
N ILE A 27 -22.58 7.90 -17.94
CA ILE A 27 -23.32 8.99 -17.29
C ILE A 27 -22.81 10.31 -17.86
N ASP A 28 -23.72 11.19 -18.27
CA ASP A 28 -23.39 12.55 -18.71
C ASP A 28 -22.61 13.29 -17.61
N SER A 29 -21.41 13.71 -17.94
CA SER A 29 -20.49 14.36 -17.00
C SER A 29 -21.04 15.64 -16.38
N THR A 30 -21.94 16.36 -17.10
CA THR A 30 -22.57 17.59 -16.62
C THR A 30 -23.49 17.34 -15.42
N LEU A 31 -24.00 16.11 -15.26
CA LEU A 31 -24.86 15.74 -14.13
C LEU A 31 -24.10 15.72 -12.80
N TYR A 32 -22.79 15.45 -12.81
CA TYR A 32 -21.98 15.49 -11.59
C TYR A 32 -21.91 16.90 -11.00
N GLU A 33 -21.77 17.91 -11.85
CA GLU A 33 -21.78 19.32 -11.46
C GLU A 33 -23.18 19.75 -11.04
N LYS A 34 -24.18 19.44 -11.89
CA LYS A 34 -25.60 19.76 -11.63
C LYS A 34 -26.11 19.27 -10.27
N TYR A 35 -25.67 18.09 -9.83
CA TYR A 35 -26.08 17.49 -8.56
C TYR A 35 -25.04 17.66 -7.46
N GLU A 36 -23.99 18.46 -7.67
CA GLU A 36 -22.92 18.70 -6.72
C GLU A 36 -22.31 17.42 -6.14
N VAL A 37 -22.13 16.40 -7.02
CA VAL A 37 -21.63 15.08 -6.60
C VAL A 37 -20.21 15.18 -6.11
N LYS A 38 -19.95 14.73 -4.90
CA LYS A 38 -18.61 14.71 -4.27
C LYS A 38 -17.81 13.51 -4.78
N ARG A 39 -17.37 13.56 -6.04
CA ARG A 39 -16.61 12.46 -6.67
C ARG A 39 -15.34 12.16 -5.91
N GLY A 40 -15.11 10.88 -5.60
CA GLY A 40 -13.99 10.45 -4.77
C GLY A 40 -14.05 10.98 -3.34
N LEU A 41 -15.27 11.30 -2.84
CA LEU A 41 -15.49 11.92 -1.52
C LEU A 41 -14.69 13.23 -1.33
N ARG A 42 -14.60 14.03 -2.41
CA ARG A 42 -13.99 15.37 -2.38
C ARG A 42 -15.00 16.42 -2.87
N ASP A 43 -14.93 17.59 -2.23
CA ASP A 43 -15.71 18.75 -2.71
C ASP A 43 -15.10 19.34 -4.00
N LEU A 44 -15.74 20.36 -4.57
CA LEU A 44 -15.27 21.02 -5.78
C LEU A 44 -13.90 21.72 -5.62
N ASN A 45 -13.51 22.04 -4.38
CA ASN A 45 -12.20 22.62 -4.06
C ASN A 45 -11.14 21.56 -3.78
N GLY A 46 -11.48 20.26 -3.91
CA GLY A 46 -10.60 19.14 -3.66
C GLY A 46 -10.43 18.77 -2.19
N ARG A 47 -11.19 19.37 -1.26
CA ARG A 47 -11.20 18.96 0.15
C ARG A 47 -11.90 17.63 0.32
N GLY A 48 -11.35 16.76 1.18
CA GLY A 48 -12.00 15.52 1.58
C GLY A 48 -13.31 15.79 2.33
N VAL A 49 -14.33 15.01 2.04
CA VAL A 49 -15.56 15.00 2.84
C VAL A 49 -15.25 14.36 4.18
N LEU A 50 -15.57 15.05 5.28
CA LEU A 50 -15.40 14.49 6.62
C LEU A 50 -16.45 13.40 6.84
N THR A 51 -15.98 12.15 6.95
CA THR A 51 -16.83 10.95 7.05
C THR A 51 -16.72 10.24 8.38
N GLY A 52 -15.69 10.52 9.18
CA GLY A 52 -15.44 9.89 10.47
C GLY A 52 -14.45 10.67 11.31
N LEU A 53 -14.25 10.22 12.53
CA LEU A 53 -13.24 10.70 13.48
C LEU A 53 -12.29 9.55 13.80
N THR A 54 -11.03 9.86 14.09
CA THR A 54 -10.04 8.87 14.50
C THR A 54 -9.03 9.49 15.45
N GLU A 55 -8.54 8.73 16.42
CA GLU A 55 -7.40 9.08 17.26
C GLU A 55 -6.10 8.42 16.78
N ILE A 56 -6.19 7.47 15.82
CA ILE A 56 -5.07 6.63 15.40
C ILE A 56 -3.98 7.43 14.70
N SER A 57 -4.36 8.35 13.80
CA SER A 57 -3.37 9.15 13.07
C SER A 57 -3.89 10.51 12.64
N GLU A 58 -2.97 11.47 12.55
CA GLU A 58 -3.23 12.79 11.96
C GLU A 58 -2.25 13.06 10.82
N ILE A 59 -2.78 13.63 9.73
CA ILE A 59 -2.00 14.07 8.59
C ILE A 59 -2.13 15.58 8.48
N GLN A 60 -1.02 16.30 8.66
CA GLN A 60 -0.97 17.74 8.53
C GLN A 60 -0.19 18.14 7.27
N SER A 61 -0.80 18.90 6.37
CA SER A 61 -0.20 19.43 5.15
C SER A 61 -0.42 20.92 4.98
N THR A 62 -1.16 21.51 5.88
CA THR A 62 -1.49 22.95 5.91
C THR A 62 -1.47 23.48 7.32
N LYS A 63 -1.19 24.77 7.47
CA LYS A 63 -1.28 25.51 8.72
C LYS A 63 -2.08 26.79 8.53
N ILE A 64 -2.60 27.33 9.61
CA ILE A 64 -3.24 28.66 9.61
C ILE A 64 -2.17 29.71 9.81
N SER A 65 -2.06 30.67 8.86
CA SER A 65 -1.22 31.85 8.96
C SER A 65 -2.09 33.07 8.65
N ASP A 66 -2.16 34.01 9.58
CA ASP A 66 -2.98 35.23 9.47
C ASP A 66 -4.47 34.93 9.11
N GLY A 67 -5.03 33.87 9.67
CA GLY A 67 -6.41 33.43 9.43
C GLY A 67 -6.64 32.74 8.09
N VAL A 68 -5.60 32.53 7.28
CA VAL A 68 -5.66 31.85 5.98
C VAL A 68 -4.95 30.49 6.07
N GLN A 69 -5.56 29.48 5.48
CA GLN A 69 -4.96 28.14 5.37
C GLN A 69 -3.87 28.15 4.28
N VAL A 70 -2.62 27.92 4.67
CA VAL A 70 -1.46 27.88 3.76
C VAL A 70 -0.81 26.50 3.80
N PRO A 71 -0.22 26.03 2.71
CA PRO A 71 0.56 24.80 2.70
C PRO A 71 1.74 24.89 3.67
N CYS A 72 2.07 23.78 4.31
CA CYS A 72 3.27 23.64 5.16
C CYS A 72 3.98 22.32 4.87
N ASP A 73 5.17 22.14 5.46
CA ASP A 73 5.82 20.86 5.49
C ASP A 73 4.89 19.79 6.05
N GLY A 74 4.83 18.67 5.36
CA GLY A 74 3.98 17.56 5.79
C GLY A 74 4.40 17.02 7.15
N LYS A 75 3.41 16.70 7.99
CA LYS A 75 3.58 15.97 9.25
C LYS A 75 2.63 14.78 9.28
N LEU A 76 3.05 13.74 9.94
CA LEU A 76 2.27 12.54 10.21
C LEU A 76 2.45 12.18 11.67
N PHE A 77 1.33 12.03 12.37
CA PHE A 77 1.33 11.65 13.77
C PHE A 77 0.66 10.29 13.93
N TYR A 78 1.24 9.42 14.73
CA TYR A 78 0.64 8.16 15.18
C TYR A 78 0.25 8.34 16.65
N GLN A 79 -1.03 8.25 16.96
CA GLN A 79 -1.56 8.49 18.31
C GLN A 79 -1.03 9.81 18.93
N GLY A 80 -0.95 10.86 18.10
CA GLY A 80 -0.46 12.18 18.50
C GLY A 80 1.06 12.35 18.56
N ILE A 81 1.87 11.32 18.30
CA ILE A 81 3.34 11.39 18.29
C ILE A 81 3.85 11.53 16.85
N ASP A 82 4.71 12.51 16.60
CA ASP A 82 5.30 12.75 15.28
C ASP A 82 6.13 11.53 14.81
N ILE A 83 5.88 11.07 13.59
CA ILE A 83 6.55 9.89 13.02
C ILE A 83 8.07 10.03 12.98
N GLU A 84 8.58 11.26 12.78
CA GLU A 84 10.03 11.50 12.79
C GLU A 84 10.60 11.32 14.20
N GLU A 85 9.86 11.74 15.25
CA GLU A 85 10.24 11.53 16.65
C GLU A 85 10.21 10.04 17.03
N ILE A 86 9.21 9.28 16.55
CA ILE A 86 9.13 7.84 16.77
C ILE A 86 10.37 7.14 16.16
N VAL A 87 10.71 7.48 14.91
CA VAL A 87 11.86 6.88 14.22
C VAL A 87 13.17 7.25 14.92
N ASP A 88 13.38 8.52 15.25
CA ASP A 88 14.57 8.97 15.95
C ASP A 88 14.68 8.35 17.37
N GLY A 89 13.55 8.13 18.04
CA GLY A 89 13.46 7.52 19.36
C GLY A 89 14.02 6.10 19.40
N PHE A 90 13.39 5.15 18.67
CA PHE A 90 13.85 3.76 18.70
C PHE A 90 15.26 3.57 18.10
N LEU A 91 15.66 4.43 17.17
CA LEU A 91 17.02 4.39 16.63
C LEU A 91 18.07 4.84 17.63
N SER A 92 17.79 5.86 18.45
CA SER A 92 18.70 6.34 19.50
C SER A 92 18.94 5.25 20.55
N GLU A 93 17.95 4.40 20.79
CA GLU A 93 18.02 3.25 21.69
C GLU A 93 18.53 1.96 21.01
N LYS A 94 18.86 2.05 19.71
CA LYS A 94 19.36 0.92 18.88
C LYS A 94 18.39 -0.26 18.79
N ARG A 95 17.08 -0.01 18.94
CA ARG A 95 16.00 -0.99 18.84
C ARG A 95 15.39 -1.05 17.43
N PHE A 96 14.58 -2.07 17.16
CA PHE A 96 13.62 -2.11 16.07
C PHE A 96 12.33 -1.41 16.51
N GLY A 97 11.64 -0.75 15.59
CA GLY A 97 10.50 0.12 15.89
C GLY A 97 9.15 -0.42 15.43
N TYR A 98 9.10 -1.41 14.53
CA TYR A 98 7.82 -1.81 13.96
C TYR A 98 6.88 -2.43 15.00
N GLU A 99 7.34 -3.32 15.85
CA GLU A 99 6.53 -3.91 16.91
C GLU A 99 6.06 -2.85 17.92
N GLU A 100 6.89 -1.86 18.23
CA GLU A 100 6.50 -0.71 19.08
C GLU A 100 5.38 0.11 18.41
N VAL A 101 5.46 0.34 17.10
CA VAL A 101 4.43 1.05 16.34
C VAL A 101 3.14 0.23 16.23
N VAL A 102 3.22 -1.10 16.09
CA VAL A 102 2.05 -2.00 16.18
C VAL A 102 1.36 -1.80 17.53
N TYR A 103 2.12 -1.78 18.62
CA TYR A 103 1.58 -1.56 19.97
C TYR A 103 0.94 -0.18 20.08
N LEU A 104 1.66 0.86 19.65
CA LEU A 104 1.18 2.25 19.72
C LEU A 104 -0.15 2.43 18.98
N LEU A 105 -0.26 1.95 17.74
CA LEU A 105 -1.46 2.11 16.91
C LEU A 105 -2.66 1.35 17.46
N ILE A 106 -2.45 0.13 17.99
CA ILE A 106 -3.55 -0.72 18.48
C ILE A 106 -3.98 -0.34 19.88
N PHE A 107 -3.05 0.01 20.79
CA PHE A 107 -3.33 0.25 22.20
C PHE A 107 -3.32 1.73 22.60
N GLY A 108 -3.00 2.65 21.68
CA GLY A 108 -3.08 4.09 21.91
C GLY A 108 -1.97 4.68 22.78
N LYS A 109 -0.93 3.92 23.11
CA LYS A 109 0.22 4.36 23.92
C LYS A 109 1.50 3.65 23.52
N LEU A 110 2.64 4.26 23.77
CA LEU A 110 3.93 3.57 23.70
C LEU A 110 4.02 2.48 24.78
N PRO A 111 4.53 1.27 24.42
CA PRO A 111 4.73 0.20 25.39
C PRO A 111 5.90 0.51 26.34
N ASN A 112 5.83 0.04 27.56
CA ASN A 112 7.02 -0.14 28.36
C ASN A 112 7.78 -1.41 27.90
N GLU A 113 8.96 -1.67 28.48
CA GLU A 113 9.83 -2.80 28.10
C GLU A 113 9.12 -4.15 28.21
N SER A 114 8.39 -4.40 29.31
CA SER A 114 7.63 -5.65 29.52
C SER A 114 6.51 -5.80 28.50
N GLU A 115 5.73 -4.75 28.28
CA GLU A 115 4.62 -4.75 27.30
C GLU A 115 5.13 -5.00 25.87
N LEU A 116 6.29 -4.44 25.52
CA LEU A 116 6.88 -4.66 24.20
C LEU A 116 7.36 -6.11 24.02
N GLU A 117 8.02 -6.69 25.04
CA GLU A 117 8.46 -8.08 24.99
C GLU A 117 7.25 -9.04 24.96
N GLU A 118 6.20 -8.80 25.75
CA GLU A 118 4.96 -9.58 25.70
C GLU A 118 4.31 -9.57 24.31
N LEU A 119 4.30 -8.41 23.63
CA LEU A 119 3.80 -8.34 22.26
C LEU A 119 4.69 -9.14 21.29
N LYS A 120 6.02 -9.01 21.38
CA LYS A 120 6.94 -9.76 20.53
C LYS A 120 6.79 -11.27 20.71
N ASP A 121 6.67 -11.74 21.95
CA ASP A 121 6.41 -13.14 22.26
C ASP A 121 5.09 -13.61 21.67
N MET A 122 4.04 -12.83 21.79
CA MET A 122 2.75 -13.12 21.20
C MET A 122 2.81 -13.26 19.68
N LEU A 123 3.47 -12.32 19.01
CA LEU A 123 3.65 -12.38 17.55
C LEU A 123 4.51 -13.58 17.13
N ALA A 124 5.55 -13.91 17.89
CA ALA A 124 6.36 -15.11 17.66
C ALA A 124 5.57 -16.39 17.80
N ASN A 125 4.71 -16.49 18.83
CA ASN A 125 3.81 -17.63 19.05
C ASN A 125 2.82 -17.78 17.88
N TYR A 126 2.23 -16.70 17.38
CA TYR A 126 1.35 -16.76 16.21
C TYR A 126 2.07 -17.26 14.96
N ARG A 127 3.32 -16.79 14.70
CA ARG A 127 4.12 -17.29 13.57
C ARG A 127 4.38 -18.78 13.66
N GLN A 128 4.65 -19.30 14.85
CA GLN A 128 4.90 -20.74 15.09
C GLN A 128 3.63 -21.58 15.03
N SER A 129 2.48 -21.00 15.33
CA SER A 129 1.19 -21.73 15.38
C SER A 129 0.58 -21.98 13.99
N LEU A 130 1.11 -21.39 12.92
CA LEU A 130 0.60 -21.62 11.57
C LEU A 130 0.84 -23.07 11.16
N PRO A 131 -0.20 -23.88 10.87
CA PRO A 131 0.00 -25.27 10.47
C PRO A 131 0.82 -25.39 9.19
N THR A 132 1.78 -26.30 9.15
CA THR A 132 2.58 -26.59 7.95
C THR A 132 1.68 -27.00 6.77
N SER A 133 0.54 -27.64 7.05
CA SER A 133 -0.48 -27.95 6.04
C SER A 133 -1.07 -26.71 5.40
N PHE A 134 -1.23 -25.58 6.12
CA PHE A 134 -1.72 -24.34 5.55
C PHE A 134 -0.78 -23.82 4.44
N VAL A 135 0.52 -23.80 4.68
CA VAL A 135 1.52 -23.39 3.69
C VAL A 135 1.44 -24.29 2.46
N ARG A 136 1.47 -25.62 2.65
CA ARG A 136 1.44 -26.62 1.59
C ARG A 136 0.13 -26.57 0.78
N ASP A 137 -1.01 -26.54 1.44
CA ASP A 137 -2.31 -26.77 0.81
C ASP A 137 -2.97 -25.48 0.31
N ILE A 138 -2.61 -24.33 0.85
CA ILE A 138 -3.20 -23.02 0.51
C ILE A 138 -2.24 -22.16 -0.30
N ILE A 139 -1.02 -21.95 0.18
CA ILE A 139 -0.06 -21.07 -0.48
C ILE A 139 0.56 -21.75 -1.70
N MET A 140 1.05 -22.98 -1.54
CA MET A 140 1.78 -23.70 -2.59
C MET A 140 0.89 -24.34 -3.64
N LYS A 141 -0.35 -24.73 -3.32
CA LYS A 141 -1.21 -25.50 -4.23
C LYS A 141 -1.68 -24.71 -5.47
N ALA A 142 -1.84 -23.41 -5.34
CA ALA A 142 -2.24 -22.53 -6.44
C ALA A 142 -1.43 -21.23 -6.39
N PRO A 143 -0.12 -21.28 -6.66
CA PRO A 143 0.73 -20.10 -6.61
C PRO A 143 0.26 -19.08 -7.66
N SER A 144 0.35 -17.79 -7.29
CA SER A 144 0.02 -16.68 -8.16
C SER A 144 1.25 -15.81 -8.34
N VAL A 145 1.50 -15.34 -9.54
CA VAL A 145 2.52 -14.30 -9.81
C VAL A 145 2.12 -12.97 -9.16
N ASP A 146 0.85 -12.78 -8.86
CA ASP A 146 0.33 -11.65 -8.09
C ASP A 146 0.28 -12.02 -6.59
N LEU A 147 1.29 -11.58 -5.85
CA LEU A 147 1.42 -11.91 -4.43
C LEU A 147 0.36 -11.23 -3.55
N MET A 148 -0.21 -10.10 -3.97
CA MET A 148 -1.34 -9.50 -3.27
C MET A 148 -2.59 -10.39 -3.36
N ASN A 149 -2.76 -11.10 -4.49
CA ASN A 149 -3.80 -12.14 -4.61
C ASN A 149 -3.52 -13.31 -3.66
N THR A 150 -2.27 -13.76 -3.58
CA THR A 150 -1.87 -14.82 -2.63
C THR A 150 -2.15 -14.38 -1.18
N LEU A 151 -1.79 -13.15 -0.80
CA LEU A 151 -2.07 -12.60 0.51
C LEU A 151 -3.57 -12.62 0.83
N GLY A 152 -4.39 -12.03 -0.05
CA GLY A 152 -5.83 -11.94 0.15
C GLY A 152 -6.50 -13.31 0.27
N ARG A 153 -6.11 -14.27 -0.57
CA ARG A 153 -6.61 -15.66 -0.47
C ARG A 153 -6.21 -16.33 0.84
N SER A 154 -4.97 -16.14 1.27
CA SER A 154 -4.47 -16.70 2.52
C SER A 154 -5.24 -16.14 3.72
N VAL A 155 -5.49 -14.82 3.73
CA VAL A 155 -6.30 -14.16 4.77
C VAL A 155 -7.72 -14.74 4.79
N LEU A 156 -8.41 -14.77 3.64
CA LEU A 156 -9.78 -15.32 3.58
C LEU A 156 -9.84 -16.80 3.97
N THR A 157 -8.81 -17.57 3.66
CA THR A 157 -8.78 -18.99 4.01
C THR A 157 -8.59 -19.23 5.51
N LEU A 158 -7.91 -18.28 6.22
CA LEU A 158 -7.76 -18.37 7.68
C LEU A 158 -9.11 -18.43 8.41
N TYR A 159 -10.17 -17.85 7.85
CA TYR A 159 -11.54 -17.96 8.35
C TYR A 159 -11.92 -19.41 8.63
N SER A 160 -11.60 -20.35 7.72
CA SER A 160 -11.91 -21.77 7.85
C SER A 160 -11.04 -22.52 8.88
N TYR A 161 -10.02 -21.88 9.42
CA TYR A 161 -9.13 -22.40 10.46
C TYR A 161 -9.35 -21.74 11.82
N ASP A 162 -10.33 -20.85 11.93
CA ASP A 162 -10.66 -20.12 13.14
C ASP A 162 -12.08 -20.45 13.62
N ASP A 163 -12.20 -21.24 14.69
CA ASP A 163 -13.51 -21.63 15.26
C ASP A 163 -14.32 -20.43 15.78
N ARG A 164 -13.70 -19.27 15.94
CA ARG A 164 -14.33 -18.02 16.38
C ARG A 164 -14.28 -16.95 15.28
N ALA A 165 -14.31 -17.34 14.02
CA ALA A 165 -14.14 -16.40 12.89
C ALA A 165 -15.17 -15.25 12.90
N ASP A 166 -16.43 -15.54 13.20
CA ASP A 166 -17.54 -14.57 13.20
C ASP A 166 -17.72 -13.81 14.53
N ASP A 167 -16.91 -14.11 15.54
CA ASP A 167 -16.96 -13.42 16.83
C ASP A 167 -16.27 -12.06 16.73
N ILE A 168 -17.06 -10.99 16.70
CA ILE A 168 -16.59 -9.59 16.60
C ILE A 168 -16.43 -8.90 17.95
N THR A 169 -16.35 -9.65 19.06
CA THR A 169 -15.94 -9.07 20.34
C THR A 169 -14.53 -8.49 20.24
N THR A 170 -14.28 -7.39 20.95
CA THR A 170 -12.99 -6.68 20.91
C THR A 170 -11.83 -7.63 21.20
N GLU A 171 -11.97 -8.53 22.17
CA GLU A 171 -10.94 -9.52 22.51
C GLU A 171 -10.62 -10.44 21.34
N ASN A 172 -11.64 -10.98 20.66
CA ASN A 172 -11.42 -11.89 19.55
C ASN A 172 -10.89 -11.17 18.30
N VAL A 173 -11.41 -9.97 17.99
CA VAL A 173 -10.90 -9.16 16.88
C VAL A 173 -9.45 -8.76 17.13
N LEU A 174 -9.07 -8.37 18.35
CA LEU A 174 -7.67 -8.11 18.70
C LEU A 174 -6.79 -9.34 18.47
N ARG A 175 -7.24 -10.53 18.91
CA ARG A 175 -6.53 -11.80 18.65
C ARG A 175 -6.31 -12.02 17.15
N GLN A 176 -7.37 -11.87 16.34
CA GLN A 176 -7.31 -12.05 14.89
C GLN A 176 -6.36 -11.02 14.23
N CYS A 177 -6.45 -9.76 14.64
CA CYS A 177 -5.57 -8.69 14.13
C CYS A 177 -4.10 -8.96 14.43
N LEU A 178 -3.74 -9.31 15.67
CA LEU A 178 -2.37 -9.64 16.05
C LEU A 178 -1.85 -10.89 15.30
N GLN A 179 -2.71 -11.88 15.11
CA GLN A 179 -2.40 -13.05 14.30
C GLN A 179 -2.07 -12.64 12.83
N LEU A 180 -2.88 -11.78 12.23
CA LEU A 180 -2.63 -11.30 10.87
C LEU A 180 -1.34 -10.46 10.76
N VAL A 181 -1.05 -9.59 11.74
CA VAL A 181 0.23 -8.86 11.82
C VAL A 181 1.41 -9.84 11.81
N ALA A 182 1.31 -10.92 12.57
CA ALA A 182 2.37 -11.94 12.65
C ALA A 182 2.52 -12.75 11.34
N LEU A 183 1.41 -13.09 10.66
CA LEU A 183 1.39 -14.02 9.54
C LEU A 183 1.60 -13.38 8.17
N PHE A 184 1.35 -12.08 8.00
CA PHE A 184 1.51 -11.40 6.71
C PHE A 184 2.90 -11.57 6.09
N PRO A 185 4.01 -11.44 6.84
CA PRO A 185 5.35 -11.71 6.31
C PRO A 185 5.49 -13.12 5.74
N MET A 186 4.95 -14.13 6.44
CA MET A 186 5.00 -15.52 5.99
C MET A 186 4.19 -15.74 4.70
N PHE A 187 2.98 -15.19 4.62
CA PHE A 187 2.14 -15.31 3.43
C PHE A 187 2.78 -14.65 2.21
N ALA A 188 3.39 -13.47 2.39
CA ALA A 188 4.07 -12.76 1.33
C ALA A 188 5.30 -13.52 0.83
N VAL A 189 6.21 -13.89 1.75
CA VAL A 189 7.49 -14.52 1.38
C VAL A 189 7.28 -15.94 0.86
N TYR A 190 6.45 -16.76 1.52
CA TYR A 190 6.19 -18.12 1.06
C TYR A 190 5.40 -18.12 -0.25
N GLY A 191 4.51 -17.15 -0.43
CA GLY A 191 3.84 -16.92 -1.73
C GLY A 191 4.82 -16.62 -2.84
N TYR A 192 5.83 -15.78 -2.57
CA TYR A 192 6.90 -15.48 -3.50
C TYR A 192 7.73 -16.73 -3.85
N GLN A 193 8.19 -17.48 -2.83
CA GLN A 193 8.97 -18.71 -3.06
C GLN A 193 8.18 -19.74 -3.89
N ALA A 194 6.88 -19.88 -3.61
CA ALA A 194 6.01 -20.76 -4.40
C ALA A 194 5.88 -20.28 -5.84
N ALA A 195 5.69 -18.97 -6.07
CA ALA A 195 5.59 -18.40 -7.42
C ALA A 195 6.87 -18.62 -8.23
N CYS A 196 8.04 -18.34 -7.65
CA CYS A 196 9.33 -18.56 -8.29
C CYS A 196 9.56 -20.03 -8.64
N TYR A 197 9.22 -20.96 -7.75
CA TYR A 197 9.37 -22.39 -8.02
C TYR A 197 8.47 -22.85 -9.18
N PHE A 198 7.20 -22.50 -9.16
CA PHE A 198 6.22 -23.02 -10.12
C PHE A 198 6.24 -22.29 -11.47
N HIS A 199 6.55 -20.99 -11.50
CA HIS A 199 6.50 -20.17 -12.72
C HIS A 199 7.87 -19.91 -13.33
N GLU A 200 8.95 -19.88 -12.53
CA GLU A 200 10.30 -19.55 -12.99
C GLU A 200 11.25 -20.77 -12.96
N GLY A 201 10.82 -21.88 -12.34
CA GLY A 201 11.62 -23.09 -12.24
C GLY A 201 12.84 -22.97 -11.31
N THR A 202 12.82 -22.02 -10.38
CA THR A 202 13.89 -21.85 -9.38
C THR A 202 13.80 -22.91 -8.29
N SER A 203 14.89 -23.10 -7.51
CA SER A 203 14.88 -24.03 -6.39
C SER A 203 13.93 -23.52 -5.30
N PHE A 204 13.11 -24.46 -4.78
CA PHE A 204 12.21 -24.16 -3.68
C PHE A 204 12.90 -24.32 -2.32
N PHE A 205 12.77 -23.32 -1.48
CA PHE A 205 13.21 -23.37 -0.08
C PHE A 205 12.22 -22.61 0.81
N LEU A 206 12.08 -23.05 2.05
CA LEU A 206 11.33 -22.37 3.09
C LEU A 206 12.18 -22.30 4.36
N HIS A 207 12.51 -21.10 4.78
CA HIS A 207 13.12 -20.87 6.09
C HIS A 207 12.01 -20.54 7.10
N PRO A 208 11.88 -21.28 8.19
CA PRO A 208 10.92 -20.96 9.24
C PRO A 208 11.31 -19.64 9.93
N PRO A 209 10.32 -18.86 10.38
CA PRO A 209 10.60 -17.65 11.13
C PRO A 209 11.26 -17.99 12.47
N LYS A 210 12.11 -17.09 12.95
CA LYS A 210 12.77 -17.20 14.26
C LYS A 210 12.05 -16.35 15.29
N ALA A 211 11.87 -16.89 16.50
CA ALA A 211 11.18 -16.20 17.57
C ALA A 211 11.91 -14.93 18.03
N GLU A 212 13.24 -15.01 18.09
CA GLU A 212 14.13 -13.95 18.52
C GLU A 212 14.31 -12.80 17.51
N TYR A 213 13.79 -12.95 16.27
CA TYR A 213 13.91 -11.94 15.22
C TYR A 213 12.70 -11.02 15.18
N SER A 214 12.96 -9.72 14.95
CA SER A 214 11.94 -8.74 14.58
C SER A 214 11.23 -9.14 13.27
N THR A 215 10.12 -8.48 12.99
CA THR A 215 9.39 -8.68 11.71
C THR A 215 10.29 -8.42 10.51
N ALA A 216 11.09 -7.35 10.51
CA ALA A 216 11.99 -7.01 9.41
C ALA A 216 13.10 -8.06 9.24
N GLU A 217 13.70 -8.52 10.32
CA GLU A 217 14.71 -9.59 10.28
C GLU A 217 14.12 -10.89 9.76
N ASN A 218 12.93 -11.25 10.20
CA ASN A 218 12.24 -12.45 9.72
C ASN A 218 11.93 -12.39 8.22
N ILE A 219 11.53 -11.23 7.67
CA ILE A 219 11.33 -11.06 6.23
C ILE A 219 12.63 -11.38 5.47
N LEU A 220 13.76 -10.76 5.85
CA LEU A 220 15.03 -10.97 5.18
C LEU A 220 15.54 -12.41 5.36
N HIS A 221 15.39 -12.97 6.56
CA HIS A 221 15.75 -14.34 6.87
C HIS A 221 14.99 -15.36 6.01
N MET A 222 13.68 -15.21 5.90
CA MET A 222 12.85 -16.13 5.12
C MET A 222 13.01 -15.95 3.61
N LEU A 223 13.29 -14.70 3.15
CA LEU A 223 13.36 -14.39 1.72
C LEU A 223 14.65 -14.87 1.07
N ARG A 224 15.78 -14.78 1.76
CA ARG A 224 17.10 -15.02 1.19
C ARG A 224 17.51 -16.48 1.26
N PRO A 225 18.04 -17.08 0.16
CA PRO A 225 18.44 -18.49 0.15
C PRO A 225 19.44 -18.86 1.24
N ASN A 226 20.33 -17.94 1.60
CA ASN A 226 21.36 -18.13 2.62
C ASN A 226 20.96 -17.58 4.01
N SER A 227 19.77 -17.03 4.15
CA SER A 227 19.23 -16.40 5.37
C SER A 227 20.14 -15.29 5.97
N LYS A 228 21.04 -14.69 5.18
CA LYS A 228 21.99 -13.68 5.66
C LYS A 228 21.52 -12.26 5.32
N PHE A 229 21.71 -11.36 6.27
CA PHE A 229 21.45 -9.93 6.11
C PHE A 229 22.38 -9.14 7.04
N SER A 230 22.64 -7.86 6.72
CA SER A 230 23.35 -6.98 7.64
C SER A 230 22.42 -6.34 8.66
N PRO A 231 22.92 -5.91 9.82
CA PRO A 231 22.10 -5.16 10.77
C PRO A 231 21.49 -3.87 10.18
N LEU A 232 22.20 -3.22 9.25
CA LEU A 232 21.71 -2.03 8.57
C LEU A 232 20.54 -2.35 7.63
N GLU A 233 20.63 -3.45 6.88
CA GLU A 233 19.53 -3.90 6.01
C GLU A 233 18.24 -4.16 6.79
N ALA A 234 18.33 -4.89 7.91
CA ALA A 234 17.18 -5.18 8.76
C ALA A 234 16.59 -3.89 9.35
N LYS A 235 17.45 -2.97 9.82
CA LYS A 235 17.02 -1.70 10.38
C LYS A 235 16.30 -0.81 9.36
N ILE A 236 16.79 -0.76 8.13
CA ILE A 236 16.16 0.05 7.07
C ILE A 236 14.83 -0.55 6.63
N LEU A 237 14.72 -1.89 6.56
CA LEU A 237 13.46 -2.53 6.30
C LEU A 237 12.44 -2.30 7.43
N ASP A 238 12.89 -2.32 8.68
CA ASP A 238 12.06 -1.99 9.83
C ASP A 238 11.51 -0.56 9.77
N ILE A 239 12.37 0.42 9.47
CA ILE A 239 11.93 1.80 9.23
C ILE A 239 10.89 1.86 8.09
N ALA A 240 11.07 1.11 7.02
CA ALA A 240 10.09 1.04 5.94
C ALA A 240 8.72 0.55 6.44
N LEU A 241 8.70 -0.51 7.25
CA LEU A 241 7.46 -1.04 7.85
C LEU A 241 6.78 0.01 8.75
N VAL A 242 7.54 0.72 9.58
CA VAL A 242 7.06 1.81 10.42
C VAL A 242 6.42 2.92 9.59
N LEU A 243 7.09 3.38 8.52
CA LEU A 243 6.60 4.46 7.66
C LEU A 243 5.39 4.06 6.81
N HIS A 244 5.18 2.77 6.58
CA HIS A 244 4.01 2.25 5.88
C HIS A 244 2.84 1.88 6.81
N ALA A 245 3.05 1.84 8.13
CA ALA A 245 2.08 1.29 9.09
C ALA A 245 0.74 2.00 9.05
N GLU A 246 0.73 3.33 8.90
CA GLU A 246 -0.52 4.11 8.91
C GLU A 246 -0.42 5.38 8.04
N HIS A 247 -1.56 5.82 7.49
CA HIS A 247 -1.65 7.07 6.73
C HIS A 247 -3.09 7.60 6.64
N GLY A 248 -3.80 7.62 7.75
CA GLY A 248 -5.12 8.22 7.91
C GLY A 248 -6.31 7.35 7.51
N GLY A 249 -7.41 7.49 8.24
CA GLY A 249 -8.66 6.76 8.02
C GLY A 249 -9.31 7.00 6.65
N GLY A 250 -9.01 8.13 6.01
CA GLY A 250 -9.47 8.45 4.65
C GLY A 250 -8.62 7.84 3.52
N ASN A 251 -7.55 7.12 3.83
CA ASN A 251 -6.79 6.35 2.86
C ASN A 251 -7.69 5.28 2.22
N ASN A 252 -7.59 5.05 0.90
CA ASN A 252 -8.57 4.22 0.19
C ASN A 252 -8.71 2.80 0.77
N SER A 253 -7.62 2.14 1.14
CA SER A 253 -7.69 0.81 1.75
C SER A 253 -8.19 0.84 3.19
N THR A 254 -7.80 1.83 3.97
CA THR A 254 -8.31 2.03 5.34
C THR A 254 -9.78 2.38 5.33
N PHE A 255 -10.23 3.26 4.42
CA PHE A 255 -11.64 3.58 4.28
C PHE A 255 -12.46 2.37 3.80
N THR A 256 -11.90 1.52 2.95
CA THR A 256 -12.53 0.24 2.56
C THR A 256 -12.70 -0.67 3.78
N ASP A 257 -11.69 -0.75 4.66
CA ASP A 257 -11.77 -1.48 5.92
C ASP A 257 -12.90 -0.94 6.82
N HIS A 258 -12.99 0.39 7.01
CA HIS A 258 -14.10 1.04 7.71
C HIS A 258 -15.46 0.66 7.12
N VAL A 259 -15.62 0.79 5.79
CA VAL A 259 -16.88 0.47 5.11
C VAL A 259 -17.31 -0.97 5.36
N VAL A 260 -16.37 -1.91 5.22
CA VAL A 260 -16.65 -3.34 5.37
C VAL A 260 -16.87 -3.69 6.85
N THR A 261 -16.05 -3.16 7.75
CA THR A 261 -16.19 -3.32 9.21
C THR A 261 -17.53 -2.79 9.72
N SER A 262 -18.01 -1.65 9.21
CA SER A 262 -19.28 -1.05 9.61
C SER A 262 -20.51 -1.93 9.32
N SER A 263 -20.36 -2.94 8.46
CA SER A 263 -21.41 -3.95 8.21
C SER A 263 -21.51 -5.03 9.30
N GLY A 264 -20.53 -5.09 10.21
CA GLY A 264 -20.47 -6.12 11.25
C GLY A 264 -19.91 -7.47 10.79
N THR A 265 -19.17 -7.50 9.67
CA THR A 265 -18.55 -8.73 9.15
C THR A 265 -17.29 -9.15 9.94
N ASP A 266 -16.79 -10.33 9.64
CA ASP A 266 -15.56 -10.89 10.23
C ASP A 266 -14.29 -10.13 9.84
N THR A 267 -13.21 -10.35 10.60
CA THR A 267 -11.92 -9.68 10.42
C THR A 267 -11.24 -10.06 9.09
N TYR A 268 -11.35 -11.31 8.69
CA TYR A 268 -10.68 -11.80 7.48
C TYR A 268 -11.28 -11.18 6.22
N ALA A 269 -12.61 -11.03 6.17
CA ALA A 269 -13.31 -10.33 5.08
C ALA A 269 -12.93 -8.85 5.02
N ALA A 270 -12.90 -8.15 6.16
CA ALA A 270 -12.56 -6.72 6.21
C ALA A 270 -11.12 -6.46 5.75
N ILE A 271 -10.15 -7.19 6.29
CA ILE A 271 -8.74 -7.06 5.91
C ILE A 271 -8.48 -7.50 4.47
N SER A 272 -9.16 -8.55 3.98
CA SER A 272 -9.05 -8.95 2.57
C SER A 272 -9.60 -7.88 1.61
N ALA A 273 -10.67 -7.17 1.98
CA ALA A 273 -11.18 -6.03 1.21
C ALA A 273 -10.18 -4.86 1.18
N ALA A 274 -9.54 -4.55 2.31
CA ALA A 274 -8.47 -3.55 2.38
C ALA A 274 -7.26 -3.93 1.50
N LEU A 275 -6.85 -5.21 1.49
CA LEU A 275 -5.82 -5.73 0.59
C LEU A 275 -6.21 -5.57 -0.89
N GLY A 276 -7.47 -5.85 -1.24
CA GLY A 276 -8.01 -5.66 -2.59
C GLY A 276 -7.94 -4.20 -3.04
N SER A 277 -8.22 -3.26 -2.14
CA SER A 277 -8.07 -1.84 -2.38
C SER A 277 -6.60 -1.43 -2.55
N LEU A 278 -5.72 -1.88 -1.65
CA LEU A 278 -4.29 -1.56 -1.68
C LEU A 278 -3.61 -2.04 -2.97
N LYS A 279 -4.01 -3.22 -3.47
CA LYS A 279 -3.50 -3.83 -4.70
C LYS A 279 -3.69 -2.95 -5.94
N GLY A 280 -4.70 -2.09 -5.95
CA GLY A 280 -5.06 -1.27 -7.11
C GLY A 280 -3.90 -0.39 -7.61
N PRO A 281 -3.66 -0.31 -8.93
CA PRO A 281 -2.52 0.44 -9.49
C PRO A 281 -2.57 1.95 -9.22
N ARG A 282 -3.72 2.47 -8.82
CA ARG A 282 -3.90 3.88 -8.41
C ARG A 282 -3.67 4.10 -6.91
N HIS A 283 -3.32 3.05 -6.15
CA HIS A 283 -3.09 3.13 -4.71
C HIS A 283 -1.62 2.81 -4.39
N ALA A 284 -1.24 1.57 -4.11
CA ALA A 284 0.12 1.23 -3.68
C ALA A 284 1.01 0.61 -4.77
N GLY A 285 0.58 0.60 -6.02
CA GLY A 285 1.40 0.13 -7.15
C GLY A 285 2.47 1.12 -7.61
N ALA A 286 2.58 2.29 -6.98
CA ALA A 286 3.46 3.37 -7.43
C ALA A 286 4.94 3.05 -7.23
N ASN A 287 5.34 2.41 -6.13
CA ASN A 287 6.75 2.09 -5.86
C ASN A 287 7.37 1.14 -6.89
N LYS A 288 6.62 0.14 -7.36
CA LYS A 288 7.05 -0.73 -8.47
C LYS A 288 7.26 0.08 -9.75
N LYS A 289 6.34 1.00 -10.05
CA LYS A 289 6.43 1.88 -11.22
C LYS A 289 7.61 2.84 -11.12
N VAL A 290 7.91 3.38 -9.94
CA VAL A 290 9.10 4.19 -9.69
C VAL A 290 10.35 3.42 -10.05
N SER A 291 10.53 2.22 -9.50
CA SER A 291 11.70 1.38 -9.77
C SER A 291 11.85 1.09 -11.27
N GLN A 292 10.78 0.66 -11.95
CA GLN A 292 10.77 0.40 -13.37
C GLN A 292 11.08 1.65 -14.23
N MET A 293 10.59 2.82 -13.84
CA MET A 293 10.89 4.10 -14.50
C MET A 293 12.38 4.44 -14.37
N PHE A 294 12.99 4.24 -13.20
CA PHE A 294 14.43 4.45 -13.02
C PHE A 294 15.26 3.42 -13.79
N ASP A 295 14.81 2.18 -13.90
CA ASP A 295 15.49 1.17 -14.73
C ASP A 295 15.46 1.54 -16.22
N ASP A 296 14.34 2.05 -16.73
CA ASP A 296 14.24 2.58 -18.10
C ASP A 296 15.14 3.83 -18.28
N MET A 297 15.14 4.74 -17.29
CA MET A 297 16.00 5.94 -17.29
C MET A 297 17.47 5.56 -17.34
N LYS A 298 17.94 4.63 -16.50
CA LYS A 298 19.33 4.17 -16.46
C LYS A 298 19.81 3.58 -17.79
N GLN A 299 18.91 3.04 -18.60
CA GLN A 299 19.23 2.51 -19.92
C GLN A 299 19.28 3.59 -21.01
N LYS A 300 18.52 4.67 -20.85
CA LYS A 300 18.35 5.70 -21.91
C LYS A 300 19.20 6.96 -21.70
N VAL A 301 19.42 7.34 -20.45
CA VAL A 301 20.29 8.45 -20.06
C VAL A 301 21.74 7.97 -20.01
N LYS A 302 22.62 8.57 -20.77
CA LYS A 302 24.04 8.14 -20.87
C LYS A 302 24.85 8.59 -19.66
N ASN A 303 24.66 9.83 -19.26
CA ASN A 303 25.32 10.43 -18.11
C ASN A 303 24.30 10.81 -17.05
N TRP A 304 24.24 10.01 -15.97
CA TRP A 304 23.27 10.20 -14.87
C TRP A 304 23.58 11.43 -13.99
N GLU A 305 24.75 12.05 -14.16
CA GLU A 305 25.16 13.27 -13.46
C GLU A 305 24.89 14.54 -14.29
N ASP A 306 24.49 14.38 -15.54
CA ASP A 306 24.15 15.49 -16.45
C ASP A 306 22.68 15.92 -16.24
N GLU A 307 22.53 17.13 -15.69
CA GLU A 307 21.21 17.70 -15.39
C GLU A 307 20.36 17.84 -16.67
N ASP A 308 20.93 18.21 -17.81
CA ASP A 308 20.21 18.44 -19.07
C ASP A 308 19.72 17.12 -19.68
N GLU A 309 20.53 16.05 -19.63
CA GLU A 309 20.11 14.72 -20.10
C GLU A 309 18.97 14.17 -19.23
N VAL A 310 19.08 14.29 -17.90
CA VAL A 310 18.04 13.83 -16.98
C VAL A 310 16.77 14.65 -17.14
N GLU A 311 16.87 16.00 -17.23
CA GLU A 311 15.72 16.87 -17.45
C GLU A 311 15.00 16.53 -18.77
N SER A 312 15.75 16.32 -19.86
CA SER A 312 15.20 15.93 -21.16
C SER A 312 14.41 14.61 -21.07
N TYR A 313 14.90 13.63 -20.29
CA TYR A 313 14.18 12.39 -20.10
C TYR A 313 12.89 12.60 -19.27
N LEU A 314 12.91 13.45 -18.24
CA LEU A 314 11.72 13.77 -17.45
C LEU A 314 10.64 14.48 -18.29
N ILE A 315 11.05 15.37 -19.19
CA ILE A 315 10.16 16.02 -20.18
C ILE A 315 9.55 14.96 -21.11
N ALA A 316 10.36 14.02 -21.61
CA ALA A 316 9.87 12.93 -22.46
C ALA A 316 8.85 12.02 -21.75
N LEU A 317 9.03 11.78 -20.43
CA LEU A 317 8.03 11.07 -19.62
C LEU A 317 6.68 11.82 -19.61
N LEU A 318 6.68 13.12 -19.31
CA LEU A 318 5.44 13.93 -19.25
C LEU A 318 4.76 14.05 -20.62
N ASN A 319 5.53 14.04 -21.69
CA ASN A 319 5.05 14.11 -23.08
C ASN A 319 4.67 12.73 -23.66
N GLN A 320 4.60 11.68 -22.82
CA GLN A 320 4.19 10.31 -23.22
C GLN A 320 5.13 9.67 -24.27
N GLN A 321 6.41 10.05 -24.26
CA GLN A 321 7.41 9.58 -25.21
C GLN A 321 8.41 8.59 -24.62
N ALA A 322 8.40 8.41 -23.28
CA ALA A 322 9.32 7.52 -22.59
C ALA A 322 8.57 6.55 -21.65
N PHE A 323 9.26 5.50 -21.24
CA PHE A 323 8.79 4.46 -20.34
C PHE A 323 7.42 3.87 -20.77
N ASP A 324 6.39 3.91 -19.93
CA ASP A 324 5.05 3.35 -20.17
C ASP A 324 4.08 4.32 -20.86
N ARG A 325 4.55 5.48 -21.23
CA ARG A 325 3.79 6.55 -21.92
C ARG A 325 2.55 7.03 -21.17
N ALA A 326 2.53 6.88 -19.85
CA ALA A 326 1.42 7.35 -19.02
C ALA A 326 1.43 8.88 -18.80
N GLY A 327 2.53 9.57 -19.16
CA GLY A 327 2.69 11.00 -18.93
C GLY A 327 2.92 11.35 -17.46
N LEU A 328 3.54 10.47 -16.68
CA LEU A 328 3.74 10.63 -15.23
C LEU A 328 5.22 10.46 -14.88
N ILE A 329 5.69 11.25 -13.93
CA ILE A 329 6.93 10.99 -13.18
C ILE A 329 6.49 10.31 -11.89
N TYR A 330 6.62 8.99 -11.84
CA TYR A 330 6.18 8.19 -10.71
C TYR A 330 6.95 8.53 -9.43
N GLY A 331 6.27 8.49 -8.30
CA GLY A 331 6.84 8.88 -7.01
C GLY A 331 6.84 10.39 -6.74
N MET A 332 6.45 11.21 -7.73
CA MET A 332 6.34 12.66 -7.59
C MET A 332 4.88 13.09 -7.46
N GLY A 333 4.60 13.90 -6.44
CA GLY A 333 3.26 14.36 -6.08
C GLY A 333 2.55 13.47 -5.07
N HIS A 334 1.64 14.06 -4.32
CA HIS A 334 0.84 13.39 -3.29
C HIS A 334 -0.55 14.01 -3.22
N ALA A 335 -1.56 13.19 -2.90
CA ALA A 335 -2.95 13.66 -2.77
C ALA A 335 -3.14 14.67 -1.63
N VAL A 336 -2.26 14.65 -0.62
CA VAL A 336 -2.35 15.48 0.58
C VAL A 336 -1.15 16.43 0.69
N TYR A 337 0.08 15.91 0.63
CA TYR A 337 1.30 16.71 0.80
C TYR A 337 1.66 17.45 -0.48
N SER A 338 1.81 18.77 -0.39
CA SER A 338 2.24 19.62 -1.52
C SER A 338 3.68 20.08 -1.43
N ILE A 339 4.22 20.23 -0.20
CA ILE A 339 5.58 20.73 0.04
C ILE A 339 6.55 19.59 0.30
N SER A 340 6.22 18.69 1.24
CA SER A 340 7.07 17.55 1.58
C SER A 340 6.24 16.43 2.23
N ASP A 341 6.61 15.17 1.95
CA ASP A 341 6.12 13.99 2.66
C ASP A 341 7.11 13.63 3.79
N PRO A 342 6.71 13.64 5.07
CA PRO A 342 7.61 13.37 6.19
C PRO A 342 8.23 11.98 6.12
N ARG A 343 7.51 11.02 5.54
CA ARG A 343 7.98 9.65 5.36
C ARG A 343 9.13 9.58 4.34
N ALA A 344 9.00 10.30 3.22
CA ALA A 344 10.06 10.37 2.21
C ALA A 344 11.30 11.09 2.77
N ARG A 345 11.12 12.19 3.54
CA ARG A 345 12.22 12.89 4.21
C ARG A 345 12.96 11.98 5.19
N THR A 346 12.22 11.28 6.03
CA THR A 346 12.79 10.34 7.00
C THR A 346 13.55 9.23 6.31
N PHE A 347 12.95 8.61 5.32
CA PHE A 347 13.56 7.50 4.58
C PHE A 347 14.85 7.91 3.88
N ARG A 348 14.89 9.07 3.26
CA ARG A 348 16.06 9.63 2.58
C ARG A 348 17.31 9.68 3.48
N LYS A 349 17.15 9.98 4.79
CA LYS A 349 18.28 10.03 5.75
C LYS A 349 19.04 8.69 5.83
N PHE A 350 18.37 7.58 5.57
CA PHE A 350 18.94 6.22 5.69
C PHE A 350 19.36 5.63 4.36
N VAL A 351 18.78 6.10 3.24
CA VAL A 351 19.10 5.60 1.89
C VAL A 351 20.57 5.82 1.55
N GLN A 352 21.14 6.97 1.91
CA GLN A 352 22.56 7.24 1.66
C GLN A 352 23.47 6.23 2.35
N LYS A 353 23.22 5.91 3.62
CA LYS A 353 24.03 4.93 4.38
C LYS A 353 23.97 3.55 3.74
N LEU A 354 22.79 3.14 3.25
CA LEU A 354 22.62 1.87 2.55
C LEU A 354 23.33 1.88 1.20
N ALA A 355 23.22 2.99 0.46
CA ALA A 355 23.89 3.17 -0.83
C ALA A 355 25.42 3.06 -0.67
N ASP A 356 25.96 3.63 0.42
CA ASP A 356 27.39 3.54 0.74
C ASP A 356 27.82 2.09 1.06
N GLU A 357 27.02 1.37 1.88
CA GLU A 357 27.29 -0.06 2.19
C GLU A 357 27.22 -0.95 0.94
N LYS A 358 26.32 -0.64 0.00
CA LYS A 358 26.09 -1.44 -1.20
C LYS A 358 26.91 -1.00 -2.42
N GLY A 359 27.66 0.10 -2.34
CA GLY A 359 28.39 0.66 -3.48
C GLY A 359 27.49 1.26 -4.57
N LEU A 360 26.30 1.75 -4.21
CA LEU A 360 25.25 2.25 -5.11
C LEU A 360 25.06 3.79 -5.01
N GLN A 361 26.17 4.51 -4.74
CA GLN A 361 26.14 5.96 -4.58
C GLN A 361 25.68 6.68 -5.86
N LYS A 362 25.98 6.13 -7.04
CA LYS A 362 25.55 6.73 -8.33
C LYS A 362 24.05 6.65 -8.54
N GLU A 363 23.43 5.52 -8.18
CA GLU A 363 21.98 5.36 -8.21
C GLU A 363 21.31 6.34 -7.25
N PHE A 364 21.85 6.48 -6.05
CA PHE A 364 21.30 7.44 -5.09
C PHE A 364 21.46 8.89 -5.58
N ALA A 365 22.58 9.24 -6.21
CA ALA A 365 22.80 10.54 -6.80
C ALA A 365 21.76 10.83 -7.91
N LEU A 366 21.46 9.85 -8.76
CA LEU A 366 20.41 9.97 -9.79
C LEU A 366 19.04 10.25 -9.16
N TYR A 367 18.67 9.52 -8.10
CA TYR A 367 17.40 9.77 -7.40
C TYR A 367 17.35 11.19 -6.82
N ASN A 368 18.42 11.67 -6.20
CA ASN A 368 18.50 13.04 -5.69
C ASN A 368 18.38 14.08 -6.83
N LEU A 369 18.97 13.81 -7.99
CA LEU A 369 18.88 14.69 -9.14
C LEU A 369 17.47 14.75 -9.69
N VAL A 370 16.79 13.59 -9.81
CA VAL A 370 15.38 13.54 -10.24
C VAL A 370 14.48 14.26 -9.23
N GLU A 371 14.68 14.07 -7.91
CA GLU A 371 13.92 14.78 -6.86
C GLU A 371 14.08 16.31 -6.99
N LYS A 372 15.28 16.78 -7.35
CA LYS A 372 15.56 18.21 -7.56
C LYS A 372 14.90 18.76 -8.82
N LEU A 373 14.95 18.02 -9.93
CA LEU A 373 14.51 18.49 -11.25
C LEU A 373 12.99 18.30 -11.48
N ALA A 374 12.42 17.18 -11.06
CA ALA A 374 11.04 16.82 -11.38
C ALA A 374 10.00 17.87 -10.97
N PRO A 375 10.07 18.56 -9.81
CA PRO A 375 9.11 19.60 -9.47
C PRO A 375 9.12 20.76 -10.48
N LYS A 376 10.30 21.16 -10.96
CA LYS A 376 10.45 22.25 -11.95
C LYS A 376 9.90 21.83 -13.30
N VAL A 377 10.23 20.63 -13.75
CA VAL A 377 9.76 20.08 -15.02
C VAL A 377 8.23 19.93 -15.01
N ILE A 378 7.65 19.40 -13.93
CA ILE A 378 6.19 19.28 -13.78
C ILE A 378 5.51 20.66 -13.78
N ALA A 379 6.08 21.63 -13.07
CA ALA A 379 5.54 22.99 -13.04
C ALA A 379 5.51 23.63 -14.44
N ASN A 380 6.58 23.50 -15.19
CA ASN A 380 6.70 24.07 -16.53
C ASN A 380 5.78 23.37 -17.54
N GLU A 381 5.80 22.03 -17.60
CA GLU A 381 5.07 21.25 -18.60
C GLU A 381 3.56 21.18 -18.33
N ARG A 382 3.14 21.19 -17.06
CA ARG A 382 1.75 21.03 -16.66
C ARG A 382 1.08 22.29 -16.14
N HIS A 383 1.82 23.41 -16.05
CA HIS A 383 1.35 24.67 -15.47
C HIS A 383 0.77 24.49 -14.03
N ILE A 384 1.33 23.55 -13.27
CA ILE A 384 0.95 23.25 -11.90
C ILE A 384 1.91 23.98 -10.96
N TYR A 385 1.46 25.10 -10.42
CA TYR A 385 2.24 25.91 -9.47
C TYR A 385 2.02 25.55 -8.00
N LYS A 386 1.15 24.55 -7.71
CA LYS A 386 1.11 23.90 -6.39
C LYS A 386 2.37 23.06 -6.26
N GLY A 387 3.08 23.18 -5.15
CA GLY A 387 4.29 22.40 -4.93
C GLY A 387 4.08 20.90 -5.19
N VAL A 388 5.07 20.27 -5.81
CA VAL A 388 5.12 18.83 -6.05
C VAL A 388 6.34 18.30 -5.34
N SER A 389 6.16 17.32 -4.47
CA SER A 389 7.23 16.69 -3.68
C SER A 389 7.32 15.20 -3.95
N ALA A 390 8.49 14.61 -3.68
CA ALA A 390 8.63 13.17 -3.63
C ALA A 390 7.75 12.60 -2.50
N ASN A 391 7.05 11.51 -2.79
CA ASN A 391 6.29 10.74 -1.81
C ASN A 391 7.08 9.53 -1.33
N ILE A 392 6.53 8.76 -0.39
CA ILE A 392 7.20 7.59 0.19
C ILE A 392 7.61 6.55 -0.87
N ASP A 393 6.81 6.39 -1.95
CA ASP A 393 7.07 5.40 -3.00
C ASP A 393 8.32 5.73 -3.81
N PHE A 394 8.70 7.01 -3.88
CA PHE A 394 9.91 7.45 -4.58
C PHE A 394 11.17 6.79 -4.02
N TYR A 395 11.34 6.77 -2.71
CA TYR A 395 12.51 6.18 -2.06
C TYR A 395 12.35 4.71 -1.71
N SER A 396 11.13 4.24 -1.42
CA SER A 396 10.93 2.84 -1.03
C SER A 396 11.32 1.86 -2.14
N GLY A 397 11.04 2.19 -3.41
CA GLY A 397 11.47 1.38 -4.54
C GLY A 397 12.98 1.23 -4.63
N LEU A 398 13.74 2.33 -4.43
CA LEU A 398 15.20 2.31 -4.40
C LEU A 398 15.73 1.44 -3.24
N VAL A 399 15.19 1.65 -2.04
CA VAL A 399 15.59 0.88 -0.86
C VAL A 399 15.35 -0.60 -1.05
N TYR A 400 14.18 -0.99 -1.52
CA TYR A 400 13.87 -2.40 -1.75
C TYR A 400 14.80 -3.03 -2.80
N SER A 401 15.14 -2.28 -3.85
CA SER A 401 16.15 -2.70 -4.83
C SER A 401 17.53 -2.91 -4.18
N MET A 402 17.99 -1.96 -3.34
CA MET A 402 19.26 -2.08 -2.61
C MET A 402 19.28 -3.24 -1.62
N LEU A 403 18.13 -3.60 -1.05
CA LEU A 403 17.97 -4.75 -0.17
C LEU A 403 17.86 -6.08 -0.94
N GLY A 404 17.84 -6.04 -2.28
CA GLY A 404 17.66 -7.22 -3.12
C GLY A 404 16.25 -7.82 -2.97
N ILE A 405 15.27 -7.02 -2.63
CA ILE A 405 13.87 -7.44 -2.53
C ILE A 405 13.28 -7.44 -3.95
N PRO A 406 12.64 -8.54 -4.41
CA PRO A 406 12.02 -8.61 -5.73
C PRO A 406 10.84 -7.64 -5.87
N HIS A 407 10.61 -7.14 -7.08
CA HIS A 407 9.53 -6.18 -7.37
C HIS A 407 8.13 -6.71 -7.02
N GLU A 408 7.94 -8.03 -7.06
CA GLU A 408 6.70 -8.72 -6.71
C GLU A 408 6.33 -8.53 -5.23
N LEU A 409 7.33 -8.33 -4.37
CA LEU A 409 7.16 -8.13 -2.93
C LEU A 409 7.00 -6.66 -2.51
N TYR A 410 7.13 -5.66 -3.40
CA TYR A 410 7.07 -4.25 -3.00
C TYR A 410 5.71 -3.88 -2.38
N THR A 411 4.61 -4.18 -3.07
CA THR A 411 3.27 -3.95 -2.51
C THR A 411 2.93 -4.87 -1.33
N PRO A 412 3.29 -6.17 -1.32
CA PRO A 412 3.18 -7.01 -0.12
C PRO A 412 3.92 -6.47 1.11
N ILE A 413 5.13 -5.92 0.97
CA ILE A 413 5.85 -5.28 2.10
C ILE A 413 5.09 -4.06 2.60
N PHE A 414 4.52 -3.26 1.71
CA PHE A 414 3.63 -2.18 2.10
C PHE A 414 2.44 -2.70 2.93
N ALA A 415 1.81 -3.80 2.49
CA ALA A 415 0.71 -4.44 3.22
C ALA A 415 1.14 -4.97 4.60
N ILE A 416 2.37 -5.54 4.70
CA ILE A 416 2.94 -6.00 5.98
C ILE A 416 3.10 -4.83 6.97
N GLY A 417 3.51 -3.66 6.51
CA GLY A 417 3.49 -2.46 7.37
C GLY A 417 2.07 -2.05 7.73
N ARG A 418 1.20 -1.93 6.74
CA ARG A 418 -0.14 -1.33 6.86
C ARG A 418 -1.14 -2.17 7.66
N ILE A 419 -0.95 -3.48 7.81
CA ILE A 419 -1.87 -4.31 8.60
C ILE A 419 -2.01 -3.80 10.05
N ALA A 420 -0.99 -3.16 10.62
CA ALA A 420 -1.06 -2.52 11.94
C ALA A 420 -2.13 -1.41 11.97
N GLY A 421 -2.09 -0.51 10.98
CA GLY A 421 -3.06 0.57 10.85
C GLY A 421 -4.47 0.06 10.56
N TRP A 422 -4.66 -0.88 9.64
CA TRP A 422 -5.97 -1.48 9.41
C TRP A 422 -6.53 -2.14 10.65
N SER A 423 -5.70 -2.89 11.39
CA SER A 423 -6.11 -3.52 12.66
C SER A 423 -6.60 -2.50 13.68
N ALA A 424 -5.89 -1.38 13.81
CA ALA A 424 -6.28 -0.31 14.73
C ALA A 424 -7.61 0.32 14.29
N HIS A 425 -7.76 0.69 13.01
CA HIS A 425 -8.99 1.27 12.49
C HIS A 425 -10.20 0.34 12.57
N ARG A 426 -10.00 -0.97 12.35
CA ARG A 426 -11.06 -1.95 12.56
C ARG A 426 -11.52 -2.00 14.01
N LEU A 427 -10.59 -2.02 14.96
CA LEU A 427 -10.92 -2.00 16.38
C LEU A 427 -11.62 -0.70 16.77
N GLU A 428 -11.13 0.45 16.31
CA GLU A 428 -11.74 1.76 16.56
C GLU A 428 -13.18 1.83 16.03
N GLU A 429 -13.44 1.33 14.80
CA GLU A 429 -14.76 1.29 14.19
C GLU A 429 -15.73 0.43 15.01
N LEU A 430 -15.30 -0.75 15.46
CA LEU A 430 -16.14 -1.67 16.26
C LEU A 430 -16.42 -1.13 17.66
N VAL A 431 -15.42 -0.54 18.32
CA VAL A 431 -15.56 0.03 19.68
C VAL A 431 -16.52 1.22 19.69
N ASN A 432 -16.45 2.06 18.66
CA ASN A 432 -17.31 3.24 18.55
C ASN A 432 -18.72 2.92 18.00
N ALA A 433 -18.97 1.65 17.63
CA ALA A 433 -20.26 1.13 17.19
C ALA A 433 -21.00 2.06 16.21
N GLY A 434 -20.31 2.45 15.15
CA GLY A 434 -20.80 3.38 14.14
C GLY A 434 -22.07 2.89 13.43
N LYS A 435 -22.67 3.76 12.64
CA LYS A 435 -23.71 3.35 11.70
C LYS A 435 -23.05 2.74 10.47
N ILE A 436 -23.72 1.76 9.85
CA ILE A 436 -23.28 1.25 8.56
C ILE A 436 -23.01 2.40 7.58
N ILE A 437 -21.82 2.45 7.00
CA ILE A 437 -21.41 3.51 6.06
C ILE A 437 -22.17 3.31 4.75
N ARG A 438 -23.10 4.23 4.49
CA ARG A 438 -24.01 4.15 3.35
C ARG A 438 -24.18 5.53 2.69
N PRO A 439 -23.30 5.91 1.77
CA PRO A 439 -23.46 7.17 1.03
C PRO A 439 -24.70 7.18 0.14
N ALA A 440 -25.24 8.36 -0.13
CA ALA A 440 -26.37 8.52 -1.04
C ALA A 440 -25.89 8.45 -2.51
N TYR A 441 -26.68 7.77 -3.35
CA TYR A 441 -26.53 7.76 -4.80
C TYR A 441 -27.79 8.29 -5.45
N LYS A 442 -27.65 9.22 -6.40
CA LYS A 442 -28.76 9.80 -7.18
C LYS A 442 -28.99 8.96 -8.44
N ALA A 443 -30.18 8.35 -8.55
CA ALA A 443 -30.62 7.72 -9.79
C ALA A 443 -30.94 8.79 -10.84
N VAL A 444 -30.36 8.65 -12.03
CA VAL A 444 -30.58 9.55 -13.17
C VAL A 444 -31.28 8.87 -14.34
N ALA A 445 -31.52 7.57 -14.26
CA ALA A 445 -32.33 6.84 -15.25
C ALA A 445 -33.80 7.28 -15.17
N LYS A 446 -34.40 7.46 -16.32
CA LYS A 446 -35.86 7.73 -16.43
C LYS A 446 -36.67 6.47 -16.12
N HIS A 447 -37.77 6.61 -15.40
CA HIS A 447 -38.69 5.51 -15.21
C HIS A 447 -39.30 5.10 -16.57
N LYS A 448 -39.37 3.79 -16.82
CA LYS A 448 -39.94 3.18 -18.02
C LYS A 448 -40.89 2.06 -17.59
N PRO A 449 -42.01 1.86 -18.31
CA PRO A 449 -42.87 0.69 -18.07
C PRO A 449 -42.12 -0.59 -18.48
N TYR A 450 -42.50 -1.70 -17.89
CA TYR A 450 -42.05 -3.00 -18.35
C TYR A 450 -42.68 -3.35 -19.70
N THR A 451 -41.85 -3.73 -20.65
CA THR A 451 -42.31 -4.19 -21.98
C THR A 451 -42.19 -5.72 -22.01
N PRO A 452 -43.30 -6.45 -22.34
CA PRO A 452 -43.25 -7.91 -22.49
C PRO A 452 -42.21 -8.36 -23.50
N LEU A 453 -41.64 -9.55 -23.31
CA LEU A 453 -40.57 -10.05 -24.17
C LEU A 453 -40.94 -10.12 -25.65
N SER A 454 -42.19 -10.47 -25.95
CA SER A 454 -42.74 -10.54 -27.30
C SER A 454 -42.92 -9.18 -28.00
N GLU A 455 -42.81 -8.08 -27.27
CA GLU A 455 -42.97 -6.71 -27.77
C GLU A 455 -41.64 -5.94 -27.78
N ARG A 456 -40.49 -6.64 -27.55
CA ARG A 456 -39.16 -6.04 -27.59
C ARG A 456 -38.53 -6.26 -28.96
N ASP A 457 -37.91 -5.21 -29.48
CA ASP A 457 -37.13 -5.24 -30.72
C ASP A 457 -35.80 -6.00 -30.55
#